data_41c215c33de8596586efb986f0420727
#
_entry.id   41c215c33de8596586efb986f0420727
#
_cell.length_a   1.000
_cell.length_b   1.000
_cell.length_c   1.000
_cell.angle_alpha   90.00
_cell.angle_beta   90.00
_cell.angle_gamma   90.00
#
_symmetry.space_group_name_H-M   'P 1'
#
loop_
_entity.id
_entity.type
_entity.pdbx_description
1 polymer ?
#
loop_
_entity_poly.entity_id
_entity_poly.type
_entity_poly.pdbx_seq_one_letter_code
_entity_poly.pdbx_strand_id
1 'polypeptide(L)'
;TFIASVFILLAGFFITCYWVFIHNSSHIDGTLFYLGIFSILLGLWATNETDVCSLMLLNRRSSAFAAFMFLTIMPIPFLMFVKSFLEINDDKIWKIFCNLCMLQTVVCSLLHFTGFYEFRRSVWITHLSICIVLIYLITVIIYKIIKKQADQRLKVCMAALAFVVIATIVDIAGYYKTGNNSGIWGRLSFLVFIIILGLESTRQAVASLKKGRRIEELEQFALNDSMTGFYNRNAYDYFIYNEKNIKNYMVVTFDLNNLKMCNDNYGHSSGDAYIIHSAHIIETTFDRFGKCYRIGGDEFCCLIPDAAEFQIERFIQKMQIG
;
A
#
# COMPACT_ATOMS: atom_id res chain seq x y z
N THR A 1 -4.08 19.56 -27.47
CA THR A 1 -4.39 19.82 -26.03
C THR A 1 -5.40 18.81 -25.47
N PHE A 2 -6.59 18.65 -26.07
CA PHE A 2 -7.63 17.71 -25.64
C PHE A 2 -7.11 16.28 -25.50
N ILE A 3 -6.42 15.75 -26.50
CA ILE A 3 -5.87 14.39 -26.50
C ILE A 3 -4.93 14.17 -25.29
N ALA A 4 -4.04 15.10 -24.98
CA ALA A 4 -3.15 14.99 -23.83
C ALA A 4 -3.93 14.95 -22.51
N SER A 5 -5.00 15.76 -22.38
CA SER A 5 -5.87 15.75 -21.20
C SER A 5 -6.60 14.42 -21.00
N VAL A 6 -7.07 13.81 -22.11
CA VAL A 6 -7.68 12.47 -22.09
C VAL A 6 -6.67 11.40 -21.68
N PHE A 7 -5.43 11.47 -22.15
CA PHE A 7 -4.38 10.54 -21.72
C PHE A 7 -4.07 10.67 -20.21
N ILE A 8 -4.06 11.88 -19.65
CA ILE A 8 -3.90 12.10 -18.22
C ILE A 8 -5.04 11.41 -17.43
N LEU A 9 -6.29 11.58 -17.89
CA LEU A 9 -7.45 10.96 -17.27
C LEU A 9 -7.38 9.42 -17.33
N LEU A 10 -7.06 8.86 -18.49
CA LEU A 10 -6.91 7.43 -18.67
C LEU A 10 -5.77 6.86 -17.80
N ALA A 11 -4.63 7.54 -17.74
CA ALA A 11 -3.52 7.14 -16.88
C ALA A 11 -3.96 7.09 -15.41
N GLY A 12 -4.69 8.10 -14.94
CA GLY A 12 -5.25 8.12 -13.59
C GLY A 12 -6.21 6.96 -13.32
N PHE A 13 -7.10 6.67 -14.28
CA PHE A 13 -8.02 5.54 -14.19
C PHE A 13 -7.28 4.20 -14.08
N PHE A 14 -6.30 3.94 -14.95
CA PHE A 14 -5.52 2.71 -14.92
C PHE A 14 -4.70 2.57 -13.63
N ILE A 15 -4.09 3.65 -13.13
CA ILE A 15 -3.36 3.65 -11.85
C ILE A 15 -4.30 3.29 -10.70
N THR A 16 -5.51 3.85 -10.67
CA THR A 16 -6.51 3.57 -9.62
C THR A 16 -7.00 2.12 -9.69
N CYS A 17 -7.31 1.62 -10.89
CA CYS A 17 -7.70 0.22 -11.10
C CYS A 17 -6.59 -0.75 -10.67
N TYR A 18 -5.35 -0.45 -11.02
CA TYR A 18 -4.20 -1.25 -10.63
C TYR A 18 -4.04 -1.31 -9.10
N TRP A 19 -4.20 -0.16 -8.42
CA TRP A 19 -4.18 -0.13 -6.95
C TRP A 19 -5.29 -0.97 -6.33
N VAL A 20 -6.55 -0.88 -6.81
CA VAL A 20 -7.67 -1.69 -6.33
C VAL A 20 -7.38 -3.18 -6.46
N PHE A 21 -6.80 -3.58 -7.60
CA PHE A 21 -6.44 -4.98 -7.85
C PHE A 21 -5.39 -5.50 -6.87
N ILE A 22 -4.35 -4.70 -6.57
CA ILE A 22 -3.26 -5.11 -5.67
C ILE A 22 -3.68 -5.00 -4.21
N HIS A 23 -4.45 -3.98 -3.83
CA HIS A 23 -4.86 -3.74 -2.45
C HIS A 23 -5.69 -4.90 -1.88
N ASN A 24 -6.54 -5.53 -2.70
CA ASN A 24 -7.30 -6.71 -2.30
C ASN A 24 -6.42 -7.94 -1.99
N SER A 25 -5.18 -7.96 -2.49
CA SER A 25 -4.25 -9.08 -2.31
C SER A 25 -3.20 -8.83 -1.22
N SER A 26 -3.09 -7.58 -0.72
CA SER A 26 -2.02 -7.20 0.23
C SER A 26 -2.26 -5.78 0.76
N HIS A 27 -1.92 -5.57 2.04
CA HIS A 27 -2.00 -4.24 2.69
C HIS A 27 -0.96 -3.27 2.12
N ILE A 28 -1.27 -2.68 0.95
CA ILE A 28 -0.42 -1.68 0.29
C ILE A 28 -0.89 -0.28 0.66
N ASP A 29 0.07 0.64 0.79
CA ASP A 29 -0.18 2.06 1.03
C ASP A 29 -1.09 2.69 -0.04
N GLY A 30 -1.85 3.72 0.35
CA GLY A 30 -2.74 4.45 -0.55
C GLY A 30 -2.04 5.34 -1.59
N THR A 31 -0.71 5.28 -1.73
CA THR A 31 0.08 6.16 -2.60
C THR A 31 -0.41 6.15 -4.05
N LEU A 32 -0.55 4.96 -4.64
CA LEU A 32 -1.06 4.82 -6.02
C LEU A 32 -2.51 5.27 -6.16
N PHE A 33 -3.34 5.02 -5.16
CA PHE A 33 -4.72 5.48 -5.14
C PHE A 33 -4.82 7.00 -5.18
N TYR A 34 -4.06 7.69 -4.34
CA TYR A 34 -4.05 9.15 -4.30
C TYR A 34 -3.51 9.76 -5.60
N LEU A 35 -2.46 9.18 -6.18
CA LEU A 35 -1.94 9.60 -7.48
C LEU A 35 -2.98 9.40 -8.59
N GLY A 36 -3.68 8.27 -8.59
CA GLY A 36 -4.73 7.97 -9.56
C GLY A 36 -5.88 8.96 -9.47
N ILE A 37 -6.42 9.23 -8.28
CA ILE A 37 -7.49 10.21 -8.07
C ILE A 37 -7.04 11.62 -8.45
N PHE A 38 -5.83 12.04 -8.07
CA PHE A 38 -5.26 13.31 -8.50
C PHE A 38 -5.21 13.42 -10.02
N SER A 39 -4.73 12.37 -10.70
CA SER A 39 -4.60 12.35 -12.16
C SER A 39 -5.96 12.38 -12.86
N ILE A 40 -6.98 11.69 -12.32
CA ILE A 40 -8.36 11.75 -12.83
C ILE A 40 -8.91 13.17 -12.72
N LEU A 41 -8.79 13.81 -11.56
CA LEU A 41 -9.27 15.19 -11.34
C LEU A 41 -8.54 16.19 -12.24
N LEU A 42 -7.22 16.05 -12.38
CA LEU A 42 -6.41 16.87 -13.28
C LEU A 42 -6.83 16.67 -14.74
N GLY A 43 -7.04 15.44 -15.17
CA GLY A 43 -7.50 15.10 -16.52
C GLY A 43 -8.89 15.67 -16.80
N LEU A 44 -9.83 15.55 -15.88
CA LEU A 44 -11.19 16.11 -15.96
C LEU A 44 -11.14 17.65 -16.04
N TRP A 45 -10.36 18.29 -15.16
CA TRP A 45 -10.15 19.73 -15.21
C TRP A 45 -9.54 20.16 -16.55
N ALA A 46 -8.45 19.55 -16.97
CA ALA A 46 -7.73 19.89 -18.20
C ALA A 46 -8.56 19.63 -19.48
N THR A 47 -9.41 18.59 -19.47
CA THR A 47 -10.34 18.28 -20.57
C THR A 47 -11.45 19.34 -20.63
N ASN A 48 -11.98 19.74 -19.47
CA ASN A 48 -13.04 20.72 -19.38
C ASN A 48 -12.59 22.14 -19.73
N GLU A 49 -11.30 22.47 -19.57
CA GLU A 49 -10.68 23.72 -20.01
C GLU A 49 -10.61 23.82 -21.56
N THR A 50 -10.82 22.72 -22.26
CA THR A 50 -10.85 22.71 -23.74
C THR A 50 -12.28 22.98 -24.22
N ASP A 51 -12.44 23.78 -25.31
CA ASP A 51 -13.74 24.09 -25.90
C ASP A 51 -14.54 22.86 -26.35
N VAL A 52 -13.89 21.71 -26.51
CA VAL A 52 -14.49 20.46 -26.95
C VAL A 52 -15.59 19.96 -25.99
N CYS A 53 -15.37 20.07 -24.67
CA CYS A 53 -16.37 19.64 -23.68
C CYS A 53 -17.59 20.58 -23.66
N SER A 54 -17.37 21.89 -23.84
CA SER A 54 -18.46 22.88 -23.92
C SER A 54 -19.32 22.72 -25.16
N LEU A 55 -18.73 22.20 -26.26
CA LEU A 55 -19.42 21.95 -27.52
C LEU A 55 -20.20 20.64 -27.54
N MET A 56 -19.70 19.60 -26.83
CA MET A 56 -20.23 18.23 -26.96
C MET A 56 -21.18 17.80 -25.86
N LEU A 57 -20.99 18.20 -24.59
CA LEU A 57 -21.61 17.52 -23.46
C LEU A 57 -22.26 18.43 -22.40
N LEU A 58 -21.83 19.68 -22.24
CA LEU A 58 -22.26 20.52 -21.12
C LEU A 58 -22.57 21.96 -21.56
N ASN A 59 -23.63 22.52 -21.01
CA ASN A 59 -23.87 23.95 -21.08
C ASN A 59 -22.65 24.70 -20.46
N ARG A 60 -22.26 25.82 -21.06
CA ARG A 60 -21.10 26.64 -20.63
C ARG A 60 -21.06 26.96 -19.13
N ARG A 61 -22.25 27.11 -18.49
CA ARG A 61 -22.34 27.33 -17.03
C ARG A 61 -21.97 26.08 -16.24
N SER A 62 -22.46 24.92 -16.65
CA SER A 62 -22.16 23.63 -16.00
C SER A 62 -20.70 23.26 -16.15
N SER A 63 -20.09 23.56 -17.31
CA SER A 63 -18.67 23.36 -17.58
C SER A 63 -17.81 24.21 -16.65
N ALA A 64 -18.12 25.51 -16.50
CA ALA A 64 -17.40 26.40 -15.61
C ALA A 64 -17.51 25.97 -14.12
N PHE A 65 -18.68 25.50 -13.69
CA PHE A 65 -18.87 24.93 -12.36
C PHE A 65 -18.01 23.70 -12.14
N ALA A 66 -18.05 22.76 -13.06
CA ALA A 66 -17.26 21.51 -12.98
C ALA A 66 -15.73 21.80 -12.93
N ALA A 67 -15.24 22.72 -13.78
CA ALA A 67 -13.85 23.14 -13.76
C ALA A 67 -13.42 23.68 -12.38
N PHE A 68 -14.26 24.52 -11.80
CA PHE A 68 -13.99 25.08 -10.47
C PHE A 68 -13.97 23.99 -9.39
N MET A 69 -14.92 23.04 -9.42
CA MET A 69 -14.96 21.93 -8.47
C MET A 69 -13.70 21.07 -8.58
N PHE A 70 -13.30 20.67 -9.77
CA PHE A 70 -12.08 19.88 -9.97
C PHE A 70 -10.84 20.61 -9.48
N LEU A 71 -10.71 21.92 -9.77
CA LEU A 71 -9.57 22.73 -9.36
C LEU A 71 -9.45 22.85 -7.84
N THR A 72 -10.57 22.99 -7.12
CA THR A 72 -10.56 23.18 -5.66
C THR A 72 -10.37 21.88 -4.89
N ILE A 73 -10.83 20.75 -5.42
CA ILE A 73 -10.71 19.43 -4.78
C ILE A 73 -9.35 18.77 -5.08
N MET A 74 -8.77 19.02 -6.25
CA MET A 74 -7.53 18.39 -6.73
C MET A 74 -6.33 18.50 -5.76
N PRO A 75 -6.10 19.57 -4.99
CA PRO A 75 -5.01 19.66 -4.03
C PRO A 75 -5.06 18.60 -2.93
N ILE A 76 -6.24 18.10 -2.57
CA ILE A 76 -6.41 17.13 -1.48
C ILE A 76 -5.73 15.78 -1.81
N PRO A 77 -6.10 15.07 -2.90
CA PRO A 77 -5.41 13.83 -3.25
C PRO A 77 -3.93 14.04 -3.59
N PHE A 78 -3.55 15.20 -4.12
CA PHE A 78 -2.14 15.53 -4.36
C PHE A 78 -1.34 15.61 -3.04
N LEU A 79 -1.86 16.31 -2.03
CA LEU A 79 -1.27 16.36 -0.71
C LEU A 79 -1.14 14.96 -0.10
N MET A 80 -2.20 14.16 -0.14
CA MET A 80 -2.19 12.78 0.39
C MET A 80 -1.18 11.90 -0.36
N PHE A 81 -1.07 12.06 -1.67
CA PHE A 81 -0.06 11.41 -2.48
C PHE A 81 1.36 11.77 -2.00
N VAL A 82 1.69 13.07 -1.92
CA VAL A 82 3.04 13.51 -1.54
C VAL A 82 3.39 13.06 -0.12
N LYS A 83 2.45 13.12 0.81
CA LYS A 83 2.64 12.60 2.17
C LYS A 83 3.03 11.14 2.16
N SER A 84 2.24 10.30 1.49
CA SER A 84 2.46 8.86 1.41
C SER A 84 3.74 8.54 0.63
N PHE A 85 3.96 9.17 -0.52
CA PHE A 85 5.13 8.96 -1.39
C PHE A 85 6.46 9.31 -0.71
N LEU A 86 6.49 10.38 0.06
CA LEU A 86 7.68 10.83 0.79
C LEU A 86 7.76 10.27 2.22
N GLU A 87 6.84 9.39 2.63
CA GLU A 87 6.79 8.79 3.98
C GLU A 87 6.90 9.85 5.10
N ILE A 88 6.00 10.84 5.07
CA ILE A 88 5.99 11.93 6.04
C ILE A 88 5.10 11.54 7.22
N ASN A 89 5.69 11.44 8.41
CA ASN A 89 5.00 10.95 9.62
C ASN A 89 4.14 12.02 10.33
N ASP A 90 4.23 13.30 9.94
CA ASP A 90 3.42 14.36 10.55
C ASP A 90 1.99 14.38 9.97
N ASP A 91 1.05 13.84 10.75
CA ASP A 91 -0.36 13.80 10.35
C ASP A 91 -1.11 15.10 10.58
N LYS A 92 -0.69 15.95 11.52
CA LYS A 92 -1.47 17.12 11.96
C LYS A 92 -1.51 18.21 10.88
N ILE A 93 -0.36 18.59 10.38
CA ILE A 93 -0.26 19.67 9.39
C ILE A 93 -0.97 19.28 8.09
N TRP A 94 -0.79 18.04 7.63
CA TRP A 94 -1.44 17.54 6.42
C TRP A 94 -2.97 17.52 6.53
N LYS A 95 -3.51 17.08 7.68
CA LYS A 95 -4.95 17.11 7.96
C LYS A 95 -5.49 18.55 7.98
N ILE A 96 -4.75 19.51 8.55
CA ILE A 96 -5.13 20.90 8.54
C ILE A 96 -5.24 21.42 7.09
N PHE A 97 -4.26 21.18 6.24
CA PHE A 97 -4.30 21.61 4.84
C PHE A 97 -5.46 20.97 4.06
N CYS A 98 -5.69 19.68 4.21
CA CYS A 98 -6.79 18.99 3.57
C CYS A 98 -8.14 19.57 4.03
N ASN A 99 -8.31 19.79 5.34
CA ASN A 99 -9.54 20.39 5.88
C ASN A 99 -9.76 21.83 5.40
N LEU A 100 -8.69 22.63 5.29
CA LEU A 100 -8.79 23.98 4.74
C LEU A 100 -9.21 23.96 3.26
N CYS A 101 -8.67 23.07 2.45
CA CYS A 101 -9.09 22.90 1.06
C CYS A 101 -10.55 22.45 0.95
N MET A 102 -11.00 21.51 1.80
CA MET A 102 -12.40 21.10 1.85
C MET A 102 -13.32 22.26 2.26
N LEU A 103 -12.96 22.97 3.34
CA LEU A 103 -13.73 24.11 3.82
C LEU A 103 -13.85 25.20 2.75
N GLN A 104 -12.74 25.52 2.09
CA GLN A 104 -12.73 26.47 0.96
C GLN A 104 -13.69 26.04 -0.15
N THR A 105 -13.67 24.77 -0.56
CA THR A 105 -14.55 24.24 -1.61
C THR A 105 -16.01 24.40 -1.21
N VAL A 106 -16.37 24.04 0.03
CA VAL A 106 -17.74 24.16 0.55
C VAL A 106 -18.18 25.62 0.62
N VAL A 107 -17.35 26.48 1.20
CA VAL A 107 -17.70 27.92 1.37
C VAL A 107 -17.85 28.61 0.01
N CYS A 108 -16.92 28.42 -0.92
CA CYS A 108 -17.01 29.01 -2.25
C CYS A 108 -18.25 28.51 -3.03
N SER A 109 -18.60 27.22 -2.87
CA SER A 109 -19.80 26.67 -3.47
C SER A 109 -21.08 27.27 -2.90
N LEU A 110 -21.19 27.37 -1.58
CA LEU A 110 -22.34 28.01 -0.91
C LEU A 110 -22.50 29.46 -1.33
N LEU A 111 -21.41 30.23 -1.36
CA LEU A 111 -21.44 31.64 -1.79
C LEU A 111 -21.89 31.77 -3.25
N HIS A 112 -21.53 30.85 -4.11
CA HIS A 112 -21.98 30.85 -5.51
C HIS A 112 -23.46 30.52 -5.64
N PHE A 113 -23.94 29.45 -4.96
CA PHE A 113 -25.35 29.04 -5.02
C PHE A 113 -26.31 30.06 -4.40
N THR A 114 -25.85 30.79 -3.37
CA THR A 114 -26.63 31.89 -2.79
C THR A 114 -26.62 33.16 -3.65
N GLY A 115 -25.83 33.21 -4.73
CA GLY A 115 -25.68 34.39 -5.59
C GLY A 115 -24.85 35.51 -4.98
N PHE A 116 -24.31 35.33 -3.78
CA PHE A 116 -23.55 36.35 -3.06
C PHE A 116 -22.17 36.60 -3.68
N TYR A 117 -21.50 35.53 -4.17
CA TYR A 117 -20.16 35.63 -4.76
C TYR A 117 -19.94 34.58 -5.85
N GLU A 118 -19.68 35.05 -7.08
CA GLU A 118 -19.48 34.16 -8.21
C GLU A 118 -18.15 33.40 -8.13
N PHE A 119 -18.11 32.15 -8.59
CA PHE A 119 -16.88 31.34 -8.67
C PHE A 119 -15.72 32.06 -9.35
N ARG A 120 -16.00 32.76 -10.45
CA ARG A 120 -14.98 33.50 -11.18
C ARG A 120 -14.23 34.51 -10.30
N ARG A 121 -14.90 35.07 -9.34
CA ARG A 121 -14.31 36.04 -8.39
C ARG A 121 -13.57 35.35 -7.24
N SER A 122 -13.87 34.08 -6.93
CA SER A 122 -13.22 33.31 -5.86
C SER A 122 -12.01 32.51 -6.33
N VAL A 123 -11.72 32.45 -7.63
CA VAL A 123 -10.56 31.72 -8.19
C VAL A 123 -9.23 32.15 -7.58
N TRP A 124 -9.05 33.43 -7.23
CA TRP A 124 -7.84 33.92 -6.58
C TRP A 124 -7.58 33.27 -5.21
N ILE A 125 -8.66 32.93 -4.46
CA ILE A 125 -8.56 32.22 -3.17
C ILE A 125 -7.97 30.84 -3.41
N THR A 126 -8.41 30.14 -4.47
CA THR A 126 -7.88 28.83 -4.85
C THR A 126 -6.41 28.91 -5.25
N HIS A 127 -6.02 29.93 -6.04
CA HIS A 127 -4.63 30.14 -6.38
C HIS A 127 -3.75 30.41 -5.16
N LEU A 128 -4.26 31.22 -4.20
CA LEU A 128 -3.57 31.47 -2.95
C LEU A 128 -3.37 30.19 -2.13
N SER A 129 -4.40 29.35 -2.02
CA SER A 129 -4.31 28.05 -1.33
C SER A 129 -3.27 27.14 -2.00
N ILE A 130 -3.27 27.05 -3.33
CA ILE A 130 -2.29 26.29 -4.08
C ILE A 130 -0.87 26.80 -3.82
N CYS A 131 -0.67 28.13 -3.83
CA CYS A 131 0.64 28.73 -3.51
C CYS A 131 1.11 28.38 -2.09
N ILE A 132 0.21 28.43 -1.09
CA ILE A 132 0.54 28.05 0.29
C ILE A 132 0.95 26.59 0.37
N VAL A 133 0.21 25.69 -0.30
CA VAL A 133 0.53 24.27 -0.36
C VAL A 133 1.90 24.04 -1.02
N LEU A 134 2.19 24.72 -2.13
CA LEU A 134 3.48 24.61 -2.83
C LEU A 134 4.64 25.10 -1.96
N ILE A 135 4.49 26.22 -1.26
CA ILE A 135 5.51 26.74 -0.33
C ILE A 135 5.78 25.69 0.76
N TYR A 136 4.71 25.11 1.33
CA TYR A 136 4.86 24.06 2.33
C TYR A 136 5.60 22.84 1.76
N LEU A 137 5.26 22.37 0.58
CA LEU A 137 5.96 21.24 -0.07
C LEU A 137 7.45 21.55 -0.29
N ILE A 138 7.78 22.75 -0.75
CA ILE A 138 9.16 23.20 -0.92
C ILE A 138 9.90 23.19 0.44
N THR A 139 9.27 23.65 1.51
CA THR A 139 9.90 23.63 2.86
C THR A 139 10.15 22.21 3.34
N VAL A 140 9.23 21.27 3.10
CA VAL A 140 9.40 19.84 3.42
C VAL A 140 10.57 19.23 2.64
N ILE A 141 10.65 19.53 1.33
CA ILE A 141 11.74 19.05 0.47
C ILE A 141 13.09 19.57 0.98
N ILE A 142 13.20 20.87 1.23
CA ILE A 142 14.42 21.50 1.75
C ILE A 142 14.79 20.89 3.11
N TYR A 143 13.84 20.69 4.01
CA TYR A 143 14.07 20.07 5.30
C TYR A 143 14.67 18.65 5.16
N LYS A 144 14.11 17.82 4.28
CA LYS A 144 14.64 16.47 4.03
C LYS A 144 16.06 16.48 3.44
N ILE A 145 16.36 17.44 2.55
CA ILE A 145 17.71 17.61 1.99
C ILE A 145 18.70 17.99 3.08
N ILE A 146 18.38 18.98 3.92
CA ILE A 146 19.24 19.45 5.02
C ILE A 146 19.50 18.30 6.01
N LYS A 147 18.49 17.50 6.33
CA LYS A 147 18.60 16.32 7.21
C LYS A 147 19.32 15.13 6.57
N LYS A 148 19.84 15.26 5.34
CA LYS A 148 20.47 14.18 4.56
C LYS A 148 19.56 12.94 4.39
N GLN A 149 18.26 13.13 4.41
CA GLN A 149 17.23 12.10 4.17
C GLN A 149 16.77 12.10 2.71
N ALA A 150 17.62 12.59 1.80
CA ALA A 150 17.33 12.62 0.36
C ALA A 150 17.52 11.22 -0.24
N ASP A 151 16.48 10.44 -0.20
CA ASP A 151 16.39 9.13 -0.84
C ASP A 151 16.14 9.25 -2.36
N GLN A 152 16.13 8.13 -3.05
CA GLN A 152 15.87 8.07 -4.50
C GLN A 152 14.48 8.63 -4.85
N ARG A 153 13.48 8.44 -3.98
CA ARG A 153 12.10 8.94 -4.18
C ARG A 153 12.06 10.46 -4.26
N LEU A 154 12.73 11.11 -3.31
CA LEU A 154 12.81 12.58 -3.28
C LEU A 154 13.49 13.12 -4.54
N LYS A 155 14.57 12.48 -5.00
CA LYS A 155 15.28 12.89 -6.24
C LYS A 155 14.38 12.77 -7.46
N VAL A 156 13.65 11.67 -7.61
CA VAL A 156 12.70 11.44 -8.72
C VAL A 156 11.57 12.48 -8.67
N CYS A 157 10.98 12.72 -7.49
CA CYS A 157 9.93 13.72 -7.30
C CYS A 157 10.42 15.13 -7.68
N MET A 158 11.61 15.52 -7.23
CA MET A 158 12.21 16.82 -7.55
C MET A 158 12.46 16.98 -9.06
N ALA A 159 13.01 15.95 -9.72
CA ALA A 159 13.26 15.99 -11.16
C ALA A 159 11.95 16.11 -11.96
N ALA A 160 10.93 15.35 -11.58
CA ALA A 160 9.62 15.40 -12.19
C ALA A 160 8.92 16.76 -12.01
N LEU A 161 8.99 17.35 -10.80
CA LEU A 161 8.46 18.68 -10.52
C LEU A 161 9.22 19.78 -11.29
N ALA A 162 10.55 19.70 -11.34
CA ALA A 162 11.36 20.65 -12.10
C ALA A 162 10.98 20.65 -13.59
N PHE A 163 10.72 19.47 -14.15
CA PHE A 163 10.25 19.33 -15.54
C PHE A 163 8.90 20.02 -15.76
N VAL A 164 7.93 19.86 -14.86
CA VAL A 164 6.63 20.55 -14.92
C VAL A 164 6.80 22.05 -14.84
N VAL A 165 7.64 22.56 -13.93
CA VAL A 165 7.90 24.00 -13.79
C VAL A 165 8.51 24.58 -15.07
N ILE A 166 9.52 23.94 -15.64
CA ILE A 166 10.15 24.39 -16.90
C ILE A 166 9.13 24.43 -18.04
N ALA A 167 8.32 23.39 -18.20
CA ALA A 167 7.31 23.33 -19.25
C ALA A 167 6.25 24.43 -19.09
N THR A 168 5.85 24.72 -17.84
CA THR A 168 4.90 25.81 -17.52
C THR A 168 5.49 27.18 -17.88
N ILE A 169 6.77 27.41 -17.58
CA ILE A 169 7.46 28.67 -17.96
C ILE A 169 7.51 28.81 -19.50
N VAL A 170 7.75 27.73 -20.23
CA VAL A 170 7.75 27.73 -21.71
C VAL A 170 6.36 28.10 -22.26
N ASP A 171 5.27 27.54 -21.70
CA ASP A 171 3.91 27.88 -22.12
C ASP A 171 3.58 29.35 -21.84
N ILE A 172 3.96 29.87 -20.66
CA ILE A 172 3.76 31.28 -20.29
C ILE A 172 4.55 32.20 -21.24
N ALA A 173 5.82 31.89 -21.49
CA ALA A 173 6.65 32.69 -22.40
C ALA A 173 6.11 32.66 -23.86
N GLY A 174 5.60 31.51 -24.29
CA GLY A 174 4.92 31.38 -25.58
C GLY A 174 3.67 32.26 -25.71
N TYR A 175 2.85 32.27 -24.64
CA TYR A 175 1.67 33.12 -24.57
C TYR A 175 2.00 34.62 -24.76
N TYR A 176 2.97 35.13 -23.99
CA TYR A 176 3.38 36.54 -24.10
C TYR A 176 4.03 36.89 -25.46
N LYS A 177 4.66 35.93 -26.11
CA LYS A 177 5.33 36.16 -27.40
C LYS A 177 4.37 36.10 -28.59
N THR A 178 3.42 35.19 -28.59
CA THR A 178 2.58 34.86 -29.76
C THR A 178 1.10 35.19 -29.55
N GLY A 179 0.67 35.52 -28.35
CA GLY A 179 -0.73 35.68 -27.99
C GLY A 179 -1.55 34.39 -28.03
N ASN A 180 -0.91 33.25 -28.32
CA ASN A 180 -1.57 31.96 -28.51
C ASN A 180 -1.25 31.04 -27.34
N ASN A 181 -2.24 30.77 -26.48
CA ASN A 181 -2.09 29.88 -25.35
C ASN A 181 -2.58 28.47 -25.69
N SER A 182 -1.68 27.60 -26.11
CA SER A 182 -2.03 26.20 -26.31
C SER A 182 -1.99 25.38 -25.02
N GLY A 183 -1.19 25.78 -24.00
CA GLY A 183 -0.94 25.05 -22.75
C GLY A 183 -0.51 23.59 -22.98
N ILE A 184 0.12 23.33 -24.13
CA ILE A 184 0.41 21.96 -24.58
C ILE A 184 1.57 21.36 -23.80
N TRP A 185 2.60 22.17 -23.57
CA TRP A 185 3.81 21.74 -22.85
C TRP A 185 3.52 21.44 -21.38
N GLY A 186 2.69 22.26 -20.74
CA GLY A 186 2.23 22.00 -19.37
C GLY A 186 1.45 20.69 -19.26
N ARG A 187 0.51 20.42 -20.16
CA ARG A 187 -0.25 19.17 -20.15
C ARG A 187 0.61 17.94 -20.44
N LEU A 188 1.52 18.02 -21.39
CA LEU A 188 2.46 16.93 -21.68
C LEU A 188 3.41 16.68 -20.51
N SER A 189 3.88 17.73 -19.84
CA SER A 189 4.76 17.60 -18.68
C SER A 189 4.02 16.98 -17.47
N PHE A 190 2.75 17.30 -17.25
CA PHE A 190 1.93 16.62 -16.24
C PHE A 190 1.71 15.15 -16.57
N LEU A 191 1.51 14.79 -17.83
CA LEU A 191 1.40 13.39 -18.26
C LEU A 191 2.70 12.63 -17.94
N VAL A 192 3.85 13.20 -18.31
CA VAL A 192 5.17 12.61 -18.00
C VAL A 192 5.39 12.51 -16.48
N PHE A 193 5.04 13.55 -15.74
CA PHE A 193 5.10 13.58 -14.28
C PHE A 193 4.30 12.42 -13.65
N ILE A 194 3.05 12.23 -14.09
CA ILE A 194 2.19 11.14 -13.58
C ILE A 194 2.77 9.77 -13.92
N ILE A 195 3.30 9.60 -15.14
CA ILE A 195 3.93 8.33 -15.56
C ILE A 195 5.17 8.04 -14.71
N ILE A 196 6.07 9.00 -14.53
CA ILE A 196 7.29 8.82 -13.74
C ILE A 196 6.95 8.46 -12.29
N LEU A 197 6.06 9.21 -11.66
CA LEU A 197 5.68 8.96 -10.27
C LEU A 197 4.85 7.68 -10.11
N GLY A 198 4.01 7.35 -11.09
CA GLY A 198 3.28 6.09 -11.13
C GLY A 198 4.21 4.87 -11.22
N LEU A 199 5.20 4.92 -12.10
CA LEU A 199 6.21 3.86 -12.22
C LEU A 199 7.04 3.71 -10.95
N GLU A 200 7.48 4.82 -10.35
CA GLU A 200 8.24 4.78 -9.11
C GLU A 200 7.41 4.27 -7.94
N SER A 201 6.16 4.70 -7.80
CA SER A 201 5.22 4.20 -6.78
C SER A 201 4.94 2.70 -6.96
N THR A 202 4.80 2.24 -8.21
CA THR A 202 4.62 0.82 -8.53
C THR A 202 5.85 -0.01 -8.14
N ARG A 203 7.05 0.49 -8.44
CA ARG A 203 8.30 -0.18 -8.03
C ARG A 203 8.39 -0.33 -6.52
N GLN A 204 8.00 0.70 -5.78
CA GLN A 204 7.99 0.68 -4.31
C GLN A 204 6.96 -0.32 -3.77
N ALA A 205 5.74 -0.33 -4.31
CA ALA A 205 4.71 -1.29 -3.93
C ALA A 205 5.19 -2.74 -4.14
N VAL A 206 5.77 -3.04 -5.30
CA VAL A 206 6.33 -4.37 -5.59
C VAL A 206 7.50 -4.73 -4.67
N ALA A 207 8.38 -3.78 -4.35
CA ALA A 207 9.49 -4.00 -3.43
C ALA A 207 9.00 -4.29 -2.00
N SER A 208 7.97 -3.59 -1.53
CA SER A 208 7.35 -3.82 -0.23
C SER A 208 6.70 -5.19 -0.15
N LEU A 209 5.99 -5.62 -1.21
CA LEU A 209 5.41 -6.96 -1.31
C LEU A 209 6.47 -8.07 -1.23
N LYS A 210 7.55 -7.94 -2.00
CA LYS A 210 8.66 -8.90 -1.97
C LYS A 210 9.30 -8.97 -0.58
N LYS A 211 9.46 -7.82 0.09
CA LYS A 211 9.99 -7.77 1.45
C LYS A 211 9.06 -8.48 2.45
N GLY A 212 7.75 -8.24 2.36
CA GLY A 212 6.75 -8.93 3.20
C GLY A 212 6.80 -10.44 3.04
N ARG A 213 6.76 -10.96 1.80
CA ARG A 213 6.88 -12.40 1.52
C ARG A 213 8.17 -13.00 2.08
N ARG A 214 9.30 -12.29 1.91
CA ARG A 214 10.57 -12.78 2.44
C ARG A 214 10.61 -12.84 3.96
N ILE A 215 9.92 -11.92 4.65
CA ILE A 215 9.79 -11.98 6.12
C ILE A 215 8.95 -13.20 6.51
N GLU A 216 7.80 -13.43 5.85
CA GLU A 216 6.96 -14.62 6.09
C GLU A 216 7.72 -15.92 5.86
N GLU A 217 8.48 -16.01 4.75
CA GLU A 217 9.34 -17.18 4.46
C GLU A 217 10.39 -17.40 5.57
N LEU A 218 11.06 -16.31 6.00
CA LEU A 218 12.06 -16.40 7.08
C LEU A 218 11.43 -16.80 8.42
N GLU A 219 10.24 -16.29 8.74
CA GLU A 219 9.49 -16.69 9.94
C GLU A 219 9.10 -18.18 9.86
N GLN A 220 8.62 -18.65 8.71
CA GLN A 220 8.31 -20.07 8.51
C GLN A 220 9.56 -20.94 8.69
N PHE A 221 10.69 -20.58 8.08
CA PHE A 221 11.95 -21.32 8.28
C PHE A 221 12.45 -21.27 9.73
N ALA A 222 12.25 -20.16 10.42
CA ALA A 222 12.68 -20.00 11.80
C ALA A 222 11.81 -20.78 12.81
N LEU A 223 10.55 -21.01 12.50
CA LEU A 223 9.56 -21.59 13.41
C LEU A 223 9.11 -23.00 13.04
N ASN A 224 9.33 -23.46 11.82
CA ASN A 224 8.92 -24.79 11.37
C ASN A 224 10.12 -25.73 11.18
N ASP A 225 9.87 -27.01 11.39
CA ASP A 225 10.78 -28.10 11.03
C ASP A 225 10.65 -28.43 9.55
N SER A 226 11.75 -28.36 8.80
CA SER A 226 11.76 -28.52 7.34
C SER A 226 11.43 -29.93 6.85
N MET A 227 11.59 -30.94 7.72
CA MET A 227 11.33 -32.34 7.38
C MET A 227 9.87 -32.74 7.58
N THR A 228 9.27 -32.28 8.67
CA THR A 228 7.93 -32.72 9.08
C THR A 228 6.84 -31.68 8.85
N GLY A 229 7.22 -30.39 8.67
CA GLY A 229 6.29 -29.26 8.59
C GLY A 229 5.76 -28.81 9.95
N PHE A 230 6.01 -29.53 11.03
CA PHE A 230 5.64 -29.14 12.37
C PHE A 230 6.35 -27.88 12.84
N TYR A 231 5.86 -27.26 13.89
CA TYR A 231 6.63 -26.24 14.59
C TYR A 231 7.91 -26.85 15.16
N ASN A 232 9.03 -26.15 15.04
CA ASN A 232 10.30 -26.60 15.58
C ASN A 232 10.45 -26.24 17.07
N ARG A 233 11.60 -26.63 17.65
CA ARG A 233 11.94 -26.34 19.05
C ARG A 233 11.92 -24.86 19.38
N ASN A 234 12.41 -24.00 18.48
CA ASN A 234 12.40 -22.55 18.72
C ASN A 234 10.97 -22.00 18.87
N ALA A 235 10.04 -22.49 18.07
CA ALA A 235 8.62 -22.12 18.17
C ALA A 235 8.00 -22.64 19.48
N TYR A 236 8.35 -23.84 19.92
CA TYR A 236 7.94 -24.39 21.21
C TYR A 236 8.44 -23.53 22.37
N ASP A 237 9.75 -23.24 22.42
CA ASP A 237 10.37 -22.44 23.48
C ASP A 237 9.77 -21.02 23.52
N TYR A 238 9.56 -20.40 22.35
CA TYR A 238 8.93 -19.09 22.22
C TYR A 238 7.49 -19.11 22.77
N PHE A 239 6.71 -20.14 22.44
CA PHE A 239 5.34 -20.28 22.92
C PHE A 239 5.32 -20.44 24.45
N ILE A 240 6.11 -21.35 25.01
CA ILE A 240 6.19 -21.61 26.47
C ILE A 240 6.57 -20.35 27.25
N TYR A 241 7.50 -19.55 26.69
CA TYR A 241 7.98 -18.33 27.35
C TYR A 241 6.92 -17.22 27.36
N ASN A 242 6.13 -17.08 26.29
CA ASN A 242 5.19 -15.96 26.11
C ASN A 242 3.75 -16.27 26.56
N GLU A 243 3.37 -17.56 26.71
CA GLU A 243 2.01 -17.94 27.09
C GLU A 243 1.75 -17.70 28.58
N LYS A 244 0.82 -16.79 28.86
CA LYS A 244 0.47 -16.39 30.23
C LYS A 244 -0.33 -17.44 30.96
N ASN A 245 -1.12 -18.27 30.26
CA ASN A 245 -2.06 -19.24 30.80
C ASN A 245 -1.61 -20.69 30.56
N ILE A 246 -0.32 -20.94 30.59
CA ILE A 246 0.26 -22.28 30.27
C ILE A 246 -0.30 -23.41 31.11
N LYS A 247 -0.81 -23.09 32.33
CA LYS A 247 -1.42 -24.08 33.23
C LYS A 247 -2.69 -24.73 32.68
N ASN A 248 -3.32 -24.11 31.66
CA ASN A 248 -4.51 -24.63 31.01
C ASN A 248 -4.20 -25.54 29.83
N TYR A 249 -2.90 -25.76 29.54
CA TYR A 249 -2.47 -26.61 28.43
C TYR A 249 -2.12 -28.02 28.92
N MET A 250 -2.55 -29.01 28.14
CA MET A 250 -2.02 -30.39 28.23
C MET A 250 -0.83 -30.47 27.27
N VAL A 251 0.21 -31.13 27.76
CA VAL A 251 1.41 -31.42 26.99
C VAL A 251 1.45 -32.93 26.74
N VAL A 252 1.41 -33.33 25.46
CA VAL A 252 1.57 -34.73 25.05
C VAL A 252 2.91 -34.84 24.33
N THR A 253 3.78 -35.68 24.86
CA THR A 253 5.12 -35.94 24.27
C THR A 253 5.18 -37.31 23.63
N PHE A 254 5.88 -37.39 22.53
CA PHE A 254 6.11 -38.64 21.77
C PHE A 254 7.60 -38.81 21.53
N ASP A 255 8.06 -40.05 21.59
CA ASP A 255 9.42 -40.46 21.26
C ASP A 255 9.36 -41.63 20.31
N LEU A 256 10.12 -41.57 19.20
CA LEU A 256 10.13 -42.63 18.19
C LEU A 256 11.04 -43.77 18.60
N ASN A 257 10.47 -44.92 18.88
CA ASN A 257 11.22 -46.12 19.23
C ASN A 257 12.05 -46.63 18.06
N ASN A 258 13.29 -47.08 18.36
CA ASN A 258 14.17 -47.77 17.41
C ASN A 258 14.55 -46.96 16.14
N LEU A 259 14.47 -45.63 16.11
CA LEU A 259 14.89 -44.84 14.97
C LEU A 259 16.35 -45.09 14.59
N LYS A 260 17.25 -45.24 15.59
CA LYS A 260 18.66 -45.58 15.34
C LYS A 260 18.81 -46.97 14.65
N MET A 261 18.08 -47.97 15.10
CA MET A 261 18.10 -49.29 14.47
C MET A 261 17.57 -49.26 13.03
N CYS A 262 16.54 -48.46 12.77
CA CYS A 262 16.03 -48.20 11.42
C CYS A 262 17.11 -47.59 10.52
N ASN A 263 17.83 -46.56 11.00
CA ASN A 263 18.91 -45.92 10.30
C ASN A 263 20.08 -46.89 10.00
N ASP A 264 20.48 -47.66 11.01
CA ASP A 264 21.61 -48.57 10.92
C ASP A 264 21.32 -49.74 9.94
N ASN A 265 20.09 -50.26 9.91
CA ASN A 265 19.71 -51.41 9.06
C ASN A 265 19.28 -51.01 7.64
N TYR A 266 18.60 -49.86 7.48
CA TYR A 266 17.94 -49.45 6.22
C TYR A 266 18.42 -48.13 5.65
N GLY A 267 19.35 -47.45 6.34
CA GLY A 267 19.90 -46.15 5.95
C GLY A 267 19.07 -44.95 6.39
N HIS A 268 19.69 -43.76 6.38
CA HIS A 268 19.11 -42.52 6.85
C HIS A 268 17.81 -42.10 6.11
N SER A 269 17.70 -42.41 4.82
CA SER A 269 16.47 -42.13 4.06
C SER A 269 15.25 -42.90 4.59
N SER A 270 15.46 -44.11 5.12
CA SER A 270 14.38 -44.88 5.75
C SER A 270 14.00 -44.33 7.12
N GLY A 271 14.99 -43.83 7.88
CA GLY A 271 14.72 -43.11 9.13
C GLY A 271 14.00 -41.79 8.91
N ASP A 272 14.35 -41.03 7.88
CA ASP A 272 13.64 -39.80 7.51
C ASP A 272 12.19 -40.12 7.13
N ALA A 273 11.94 -41.14 6.33
CA ALA A 273 10.59 -41.58 5.99
C ALA A 273 9.80 -42.02 7.22
N TYR A 274 10.44 -42.67 8.19
CA TYR A 274 9.83 -43.08 9.47
C TYR A 274 9.42 -41.84 10.31
N ILE A 275 10.30 -40.85 10.39
CA ILE A 275 10.01 -39.54 11.06
C ILE A 275 8.81 -38.85 10.40
N ILE A 276 8.82 -38.71 9.08
CA ILE A 276 7.75 -38.03 8.32
C ILE A 276 6.42 -38.78 8.48
N HIS A 277 6.43 -40.11 8.40
CA HIS A 277 5.22 -40.91 8.57
C HIS A 277 4.63 -40.79 9.99
N SER A 278 5.48 -40.82 11.00
CA SER A 278 5.10 -40.65 12.40
C SER A 278 4.51 -39.27 12.66
N ALA A 279 5.14 -38.20 12.11
CA ALA A 279 4.62 -36.86 12.17
C ALA A 279 3.21 -36.74 11.53
N HIS A 280 3.01 -37.40 10.37
CA HIS A 280 1.69 -37.41 9.73
C HIS A 280 0.61 -38.10 10.59
N ILE A 281 0.94 -39.18 11.27
CA ILE A 281 0.01 -39.84 12.19
C ILE A 281 -0.32 -38.94 13.38
N ILE A 282 0.68 -38.27 13.95
CA ILE A 282 0.48 -37.31 15.05
C ILE A 282 -0.41 -36.13 14.57
N GLU A 283 -0.11 -35.57 13.41
CA GLU A 283 -0.87 -34.47 12.79
C GLU A 283 -2.35 -34.83 12.63
N THR A 284 -2.63 -35.92 11.93
CA THR A 284 -4.01 -36.36 11.65
C THR A 284 -4.80 -36.66 12.94
N THR A 285 -4.11 -36.96 14.03
CA THR A 285 -4.71 -37.27 15.31
C THR A 285 -4.95 -36.02 16.16
N PHE A 286 -3.99 -35.08 16.20
CA PHE A 286 -3.96 -33.99 17.18
C PHE A 286 -4.15 -32.59 16.61
N ASP A 287 -4.00 -32.35 15.31
CA ASP A 287 -4.06 -31.01 14.70
C ASP A 287 -5.37 -30.24 15.04
N ARG A 288 -6.49 -30.96 15.17
CA ARG A 288 -7.79 -30.36 15.54
C ARG A 288 -7.87 -29.87 16.97
N PHE A 289 -6.95 -30.29 17.84
CA PHE A 289 -7.01 -30.07 19.28
C PHE A 289 -5.91 -29.14 19.76
N GLY A 290 -4.79 -29.06 19.04
CA GLY A 290 -3.66 -28.27 19.47
C GLY A 290 -2.56 -28.18 18.43
N LYS A 291 -1.46 -27.53 18.80
CA LYS A 291 -0.30 -27.36 17.93
C LYS A 291 0.71 -28.46 18.17
N CYS A 292 1.26 -29.02 17.08
CA CYS A 292 2.26 -30.05 17.13
C CYS A 292 3.65 -29.49 16.83
N TYR A 293 4.65 -29.97 17.56
CA TYR A 293 6.04 -29.52 17.53
C TYR A 293 6.98 -30.72 17.39
N ARG A 294 8.09 -30.54 16.67
CA ARG A 294 9.24 -31.43 16.72
C ARG A 294 10.34 -30.75 17.55
N ILE A 295 10.62 -31.31 18.72
CA ILE A 295 11.53 -30.72 19.71
C ILE A 295 12.93 -31.37 19.72
N GLY A 296 13.07 -32.55 19.10
CA GLY A 296 14.32 -33.30 18.96
C GLY A 296 14.37 -34.07 17.64
N GLY A 297 15.34 -34.91 17.46
CA GLY A 297 15.48 -35.76 16.28
C GLY A 297 14.33 -36.73 16.09
N ASP A 298 13.94 -37.38 17.18
CA ASP A 298 12.88 -38.38 17.35
C ASP A 298 11.78 -37.98 18.33
N GLU A 299 11.89 -36.75 18.89
CA GLU A 299 11.00 -36.25 19.92
C GLU A 299 9.97 -35.26 19.35
N PHE A 300 8.69 -35.52 19.62
CA PHE A 300 7.57 -34.66 19.27
C PHE A 300 6.79 -34.25 20.50
N CYS A 301 6.06 -33.14 20.36
CA CYS A 301 5.23 -32.62 21.42
C CYS A 301 3.96 -31.99 20.82
N CYS A 302 2.81 -32.21 21.45
CA CYS A 302 1.57 -31.50 21.14
C CYS A 302 1.10 -30.69 22.35
N LEU A 303 0.77 -29.43 22.13
CA LEU A 303 0.22 -28.54 23.13
C LEU A 303 -1.27 -28.33 22.86
N ILE A 304 -2.10 -28.81 23.77
CA ILE A 304 -3.57 -28.82 23.66
C ILE A 304 -4.14 -27.82 24.67
N PRO A 305 -4.79 -26.75 24.25
CA PRO A 305 -5.47 -25.81 25.17
C PRO A 305 -6.72 -26.44 25.78
N ASP A 306 -7.12 -25.92 26.92
CA ASP A 306 -8.39 -26.26 27.64
C ASP A 306 -8.64 -27.78 27.81
N ALA A 307 -7.60 -28.48 28.21
CA ALA A 307 -7.54 -29.95 28.24
C ALA A 307 -8.44 -30.64 29.29
N ALA A 308 -9.28 -29.93 30.02
CA ALA A 308 -10.11 -30.49 31.07
C ALA A 308 -11.13 -31.56 30.61
N GLU A 309 -11.43 -31.60 29.29
CA GLU A 309 -12.37 -32.55 28.68
C GLU A 309 -11.71 -33.56 27.74
N PHE A 310 -10.38 -33.57 27.66
CA PHE A 310 -9.65 -34.36 26.64
C PHE A 310 -9.49 -35.82 27.08
N GLN A 311 -10.14 -36.74 26.38
CA GLN A 311 -10.02 -38.19 26.63
C GLN A 311 -8.78 -38.78 25.90
N ILE A 312 -7.61 -38.68 26.52
CA ILE A 312 -6.33 -39.15 25.96
C ILE A 312 -6.38 -40.61 25.51
N GLU A 313 -7.02 -41.49 26.31
CA GLU A 313 -7.09 -42.93 26.05
C GLU A 313 -7.67 -43.29 24.68
N ARG A 314 -8.63 -42.49 24.20
CA ARG A 314 -9.28 -42.68 22.90
C ARG A 314 -8.35 -42.36 21.72
N PHE A 315 -7.37 -41.49 21.95
CA PHE A 315 -6.39 -41.09 20.93
C PHE A 315 -5.18 -42.01 20.88
N ILE A 316 -4.72 -42.49 22.02
CA ILE A 316 -3.66 -43.50 22.09
C ILE A 316 -4.07 -44.79 21.36
N GLN A 317 -5.33 -45.24 21.54
CA GLN A 317 -5.85 -46.41 20.81
C GLN A 317 -5.87 -46.19 19.27
N LYS A 318 -6.18 -44.99 18.78
CA LYS A 318 -6.12 -44.68 17.36
C LYS A 318 -4.72 -44.73 16.79
N MET A 319 -3.71 -44.29 17.56
CA MET A 319 -2.30 -44.34 17.12
C MET A 319 -1.69 -45.74 17.12
N GLN A 320 -2.25 -46.68 17.87
CA GLN A 320 -1.79 -48.11 17.89
C GLN A 320 -2.31 -48.92 16.69
N ILE A 321 -3.26 -48.38 15.93
CA ILE A 321 -3.91 -49.06 14.82
C ILE A 321 -3.39 -48.56 13.45
N GLY A 322 -2.69 -47.43 13.39
CA GLY A 322 -2.04 -46.87 12.21
C GLY A 322 -0.57 -47.23 12.15
#